data_dc86ce539b16508590450cc0c200acf4
#
_entry.id   dc86ce539b16508590450cc0c200acf4
#
_cell.length_a   1.000
_cell.length_b   1.000
_cell.length_c   1.000
_cell.angle_alpha   90.00
_cell.angle_beta   90.00
_cell.angle_gamma   90.00
#
_symmetry.space_group_name_H-M   'P 1'
#
loop_
_entity.id
_entity.type
_entity.pdbx_description
1 polymer ?
#
loop_
_entity_poly.entity_id
_entity_poly.type
_entity_poly.pdbx_seq_one_letter_code
_entity_poly.pdbx_strand_id
1 'polypeptide(L)'
;MTTVLETDGLERQFGKLMAVDGVSVSIDGDDITSIIGPNGAGKTTFYNLLSGRLEPTGGTVKLRPRDGSGLVDVTGQTPYEINRMGLSRAFQINNVFEGLSVIDNLRIARISHNDRSMDLRAIARSDPELTEEAREIIDMVNLRELEETKCANLSHGDKRKVEVALALGTDPTVVLLDEPTAGMNASETERMVELVRDIDEQTDTTFVLTEHDMEVVLGISDRILVLDNGELIADGTPDEVMANERVREAYLGGEA
;
A
#
# COMPACT_ATOMS: atom_id res chain seq x y z
N MET A 1 5.12 0.08 -20.17
CA MET A 1 4.80 0.72 -18.88
C MET A 1 3.43 1.37 -18.98
N THR A 2 2.55 1.04 -18.10
CA THR A 2 1.17 1.56 -18.09
C THR A 2 0.93 2.25 -16.76
N THR A 3 0.64 3.56 -16.79
CA THR A 3 0.38 4.33 -15.58
C THR A 3 -0.88 3.82 -14.88
N VAL A 4 -0.77 3.47 -13.61
CA VAL A 4 -1.87 2.96 -12.76
C VAL A 4 -2.39 3.98 -11.77
N LEU A 5 -1.53 4.92 -11.31
CA LEU A 5 -1.88 5.99 -10.39
C LEU A 5 -1.20 7.29 -10.85
N GLU A 6 -1.94 8.40 -10.89
CA GLU A 6 -1.43 9.71 -11.29
C GLU A 6 -1.91 10.78 -10.31
N THR A 7 -1.02 11.72 -9.95
CA THR A 7 -1.41 12.96 -9.29
C THR A 7 -0.98 14.15 -10.14
N ASP A 8 -1.79 15.20 -10.15
CA ASP A 8 -1.49 16.44 -10.85
C ASP A 8 -1.74 17.62 -9.91
N GLY A 9 -0.64 18.31 -9.55
CA GLY A 9 -0.68 19.46 -8.65
C GLY A 9 -1.34 19.18 -7.30
N LEU A 10 -1.16 17.99 -6.74
CA LEU A 10 -1.87 17.59 -5.51
C LEU A 10 -1.41 18.41 -4.32
N GLU A 11 -2.39 19.00 -3.60
CA GLU A 11 -2.14 19.90 -2.48
C GLU A 11 -2.95 19.52 -1.24
N ARG A 12 -2.35 19.73 -0.07
CA ARG A 12 -3.07 19.69 1.21
C ARG A 12 -2.54 20.70 2.19
N GLN A 13 -3.41 21.64 2.56
CA GLN A 13 -3.13 22.69 3.53
C GLN A 13 -3.89 22.44 4.85
N PHE A 14 -3.20 22.59 5.97
CA PHE A 14 -3.76 22.59 7.32
C PHE A 14 -3.53 23.98 7.95
N GLY A 15 -4.53 24.82 7.92
CA GLY A 15 -4.39 26.20 8.40
C GLY A 15 -3.35 26.97 7.57
N LYS A 16 -2.16 27.23 8.13
CA LYS A 16 -1.05 27.89 7.44
C LYS A 16 0.02 26.92 6.95
N LEU A 17 -0.07 25.65 7.34
CA LEU A 17 0.91 24.63 6.97
C LEU A 17 0.49 23.98 5.66
N MET A 18 1.33 24.08 4.63
CA MET A 18 1.22 23.29 3.42
C MET A 18 1.93 21.96 3.68
N ALA A 19 1.16 20.87 3.80
CA ALA A 19 1.69 19.54 4.14
C ALA A 19 1.98 18.69 2.89
N VAL A 20 1.31 19.00 1.76
CA VAL A 20 1.61 18.52 0.41
C VAL A 20 1.42 19.71 -0.50
N ASP A 21 2.42 20.04 -1.31
CA ASP A 21 2.50 21.27 -2.09
C ASP A 21 2.78 20.97 -3.57
N GLY A 22 1.72 20.89 -4.36
CA GLY A 22 1.78 20.76 -5.81
C GLY A 22 2.41 19.45 -6.32
N VAL A 23 2.27 18.33 -5.60
CA VAL A 23 2.92 17.07 -5.97
C VAL A 23 2.25 16.46 -7.21
N SER A 24 3.04 16.33 -8.29
CA SER A 24 2.63 15.68 -9.55
C SER A 24 3.53 14.48 -9.82
N VAL A 25 2.94 13.28 -9.85
CA VAL A 25 3.65 12.01 -10.13
C VAL A 25 2.76 11.08 -10.94
N SER A 26 3.40 10.23 -11.75
CA SER A 26 2.74 9.09 -12.43
C SER A 26 3.41 7.82 -11.93
N ILE A 27 2.65 6.87 -11.41
CA ILE A 27 3.14 5.56 -10.96
C ILE A 27 2.76 4.53 -12.00
N ASP A 28 3.75 3.79 -12.48
CA ASP A 28 3.60 2.76 -13.49
C ASP A 28 3.39 1.38 -12.87
N GLY A 29 2.68 0.51 -13.59
CA GLY A 29 2.23 -0.79 -13.11
C GLY A 29 3.32 -1.86 -13.02
N ASP A 30 4.52 -1.57 -13.53
CA ASP A 30 5.61 -2.55 -13.60
C ASP A 30 6.70 -2.28 -12.53
N ASP A 31 6.52 -1.25 -11.66
CA ASP A 31 7.54 -0.80 -10.73
C ASP A 31 7.05 -0.85 -9.28
N ILE A 32 7.83 -1.42 -8.38
CA ILE A 32 7.68 -1.20 -6.94
C ILE A 32 8.19 0.21 -6.60
N THR A 33 7.28 1.11 -6.23
CA THR A 33 7.61 2.50 -5.94
C THR A 33 7.67 2.77 -4.44
N SER A 34 8.82 3.25 -3.94
CA SER A 34 8.94 3.74 -2.56
C SER A 34 8.78 5.26 -2.47
N ILE A 35 8.09 5.71 -1.42
CA ILE A 35 7.97 7.13 -1.07
C ILE A 35 8.73 7.35 0.23
N ILE A 36 9.82 8.11 0.16
CA ILE A 36 10.71 8.39 1.29
C ILE A 36 10.77 9.89 1.58
N GLY A 37 11.40 10.23 2.67
CA GLY A 37 11.60 11.63 3.11
C GLY A 37 11.75 11.72 4.62
N PRO A 38 12.30 12.83 5.17
CA PRO A 38 12.44 13.02 6.60
C PRO A 38 11.08 13.06 7.33
N ASN A 39 11.14 13.06 8.67
CA ASN A 39 9.94 13.22 9.48
C ASN A 39 9.31 14.59 9.23
N GLY A 40 8.00 14.61 8.97
CA GLY A 40 7.28 15.85 8.61
C GLY A 40 7.32 16.21 7.12
N ALA A 41 7.98 15.42 6.25
CA ALA A 41 8.05 15.66 4.81
C ALA A 41 6.70 15.61 4.07
N GLY A 42 5.62 15.13 4.71
CA GLY A 42 4.29 15.04 4.10
C GLY A 42 3.88 13.65 3.64
N LYS A 43 4.73 12.60 3.79
CA LYS A 43 4.47 11.22 3.32
C LYS A 43 3.11 10.69 3.74
N THR A 44 2.81 10.68 5.04
CA THR A 44 1.52 10.20 5.57
C THR A 44 0.34 11.02 5.03
N THR A 45 0.52 12.33 4.86
CA THR A 45 -0.51 13.20 4.27
C THR A 45 -0.74 12.82 2.82
N PHE A 46 0.32 12.64 2.04
CA PHE A 46 0.24 12.22 0.64
C PHE A 46 -0.46 10.85 0.49
N TYR A 47 -0.10 9.86 1.31
CA TYR A 47 -0.78 8.56 1.35
C TYR A 47 -2.28 8.67 1.69
N ASN A 48 -2.61 9.56 2.63
CA ASN A 48 -4.01 9.80 3.01
C ASN A 48 -4.81 10.46 1.88
N LEU A 49 -4.17 11.29 1.06
CA LEU A 49 -4.78 11.87 -0.13
C LEU A 49 -5.03 10.82 -1.21
N LEU A 50 -4.03 9.97 -1.51
CA LEU A 50 -4.15 8.88 -2.49
C LEU A 50 -5.27 7.90 -2.12
N SER A 51 -5.43 7.60 -0.84
CA SER A 51 -6.42 6.65 -0.33
C SER A 51 -7.79 7.25 0.00
N GLY A 52 -8.02 8.55 -0.27
CA GLY A 52 -9.27 9.24 0.01
C GLY A 52 -9.57 9.46 1.50
N ARG A 53 -8.60 9.23 2.40
CA ARG A 53 -8.75 9.52 3.84
C ARG A 53 -8.67 11.00 4.17
N LEU A 54 -8.04 11.76 3.30
CA LEU A 54 -8.01 13.22 3.33
C LEU A 54 -8.48 13.74 1.98
N GLU A 55 -9.29 14.76 2.01
CA GLU A 55 -9.69 15.50 0.82
C GLU A 55 -8.58 16.49 0.46
N PRO A 56 -8.13 16.57 -0.80
CA PRO A 56 -7.15 17.55 -1.23
C PRO A 56 -7.71 18.97 -1.18
N THR A 57 -6.83 19.96 -0.97
CA THR A 57 -7.18 21.38 -1.10
C THR A 57 -6.98 21.90 -2.52
N GLY A 58 -6.23 21.17 -3.35
CA GLY A 58 -5.97 21.44 -4.76
C GLY A 58 -5.43 20.22 -5.47
N GLY A 59 -5.42 20.26 -6.79
CA GLY A 59 -4.94 19.18 -7.63
C GLY A 59 -5.90 17.99 -7.75
N THR A 60 -5.44 16.93 -8.41
CA THR A 60 -6.24 15.73 -8.69
C THR A 60 -5.49 14.44 -8.41
N VAL A 61 -6.24 13.38 -8.16
CA VAL A 61 -5.76 11.99 -8.07
C VAL A 61 -6.54 11.17 -9.09
N LYS A 62 -5.82 10.43 -9.94
CA LYS A 62 -6.41 9.52 -10.92
C LYS A 62 -5.90 8.11 -10.70
N LEU A 63 -6.80 7.15 -10.81
CA LEU A 63 -6.52 5.72 -10.64
C LEU A 63 -6.96 4.98 -11.91
N ARG A 64 -6.22 3.96 -12.30
CA ARG A 64 -6.64 3.00 -13.33
C ARG A 64 -7.48 1.91 -12.67
N PRO A 65 -8.77 1.81 -13.01
CA PRO A 65 -9.62 0.75 -12.47
C PRO A 65 -9.21 -0.64 -12.97
N ARG A 66 -9.68 -1.65 -12.24
CA ARG A 66 -9.46 -3.08 -12.54
C ARG A 66 -9.95 -3.53 -13.92
N ASP A 67 -10.98 -2.89 -14.44
CA ASP A 67 -11.53 -3.23 -15.77
C ASP A 67 -10.62 -2.84 -16.94
N GLY A 68 -9.43 -2.30 -16.64
CA GLY A 68 -8.44 -1.86 -17.63
C GLY A 68 -8.84 -0.61 -18.39
N SER A 69 -9.92 0.08 -17.99
CA SER A 69 -10.27 1.39 -18.53
C SER A 69 -9.14 2.40 -18.27
N GLY A 70 -9.16 3.52 -18.96
CA GLY A 70 -8.18 4.59 -18.76
C GLY A 70 -8.17 5.13 -17.34
N LEU A 71 -7.23 6.02 -17.01
CA LEU A 71 -7.19 6.71 -15.73
C LEU A 71 -8.50 7.45 -15.47
N VAL A 72 -9.08 7.25 -14.30
CA VAL A 72 -10.33 7.87 -13.82
C VAL A 72 -10.02 8.77 -12.64
N ASP A 73 -10.60 9.96 -12.63
CA ASP A 73 -10.47 10.91 -11.50
C ASP A 73 -11.21 10.35 -10.27
N VAL A 74 -10.46 10.17 -9.18
CA VAL A 74 -10.95 9.68 -7.88
C VAL A 74 -10.84 10.75 -6.79
N THR A 75 -10.56 11.99 -7.17
CA THR A 75 -10.37 13.11 -6.23
C THR A 75 -11.61 13.31 -5.37
N GLY A 76 -11.41 13.33 -4.05
CA GLY A 76 -12.50 13.53 -3.08
C GLY A 76 -13.44 12.33 -2.92
N GLN A 77 -13.19 11.20 -3.57
CA GLN A 77 -13.94 9.96 -3.32
C GLN A 77 -13.57 9.37 -1.96
N THR A 78 -14.49 8.61 -1.39
CA THR A 78 -14.27 7.94 -0.10
C THR A 78 -13.29 6.76 -0.24
N PRO A 79 -12.60 6.35 0.84
CA PRO A 79 -11.71 5.18 0.82
C PRO A 79 -12.40 3.90 0.32
N TYR A 80 -13.69 3.74 0.61
CA TYR A 80 -14.48 2.61 0.15
C TYR A 80 -14.65 2.63 -1.38
N GLU A 81 -15.00 3.78 -1.97
CA GLU A 81 -15.16 3.93 -3.42
C GLU A 81 -13.83 3.71 -4.15
N ILE A 82 -12.74 4.29 -3.63
CA ILE A 82 -11.39 4.13 -4.19
C ILE A 82 -10.94 2.66 -4.12
N ASN A 83 -11.21 1.97 -2.99
CA ASN A 83 -10.87 0.54 -2.86
C ASN A 83 -11.63 -0.30 -3.89
N ARG A 84 -12.89 -0.03 -4.12
CA ARG A 84 -13.68 -0.71 -5.16
C ARG A 84 -13.15 -0.49 -6.57
N MET A 85 -12.46 0.59 -6.82
CA MET A 85 -11.83 0.90 -8.11
C MET A 85 -10.46 0.25 -8.27
N GLY A 86 -9.87 -0.30 -7.20
CA GLY A 86 -8.64 -1.07 -7.29
C GLY A 86 -7.48 -0.56 -6.46
N LEU A 87 -7.63 0.46 -5.60
CA LEU A 87 -6.56 0.87 -4.69
C LEU A 87 -6.84 0.38 -3.27
N SER A 88 -5.98 -0.49 -2.77
CA SER A 88 -6.05 -0.99 -1.39
C SER A 88 -4.93 -0.40 -0.54
N ARG A 89 -5.16 -0.29 0.78
CA ARG A 89 -4.14 0.16 1.73
C ARG A 89 -4.02 -0.79 2.91
N ALA A 90 -2.81 -1.24 3.19
CA ALA A 90 -2.47 -2.07 4.34
C ALA A 90 -1.76 -1.25 5.44
N PHE A 91 -1.75 -1.77 6.67
CA PHE A 91 -0.95 -1.37 7.85
C PHE A 91 -1.38 -0.14 8.66
N GLN A 92 -2.44 0.60 8.33
CA GLN A 92 -2.73 1.82 9.08
C GLN A 92 -3.78 1.71 10.20
N ILE A 93 -4.50 0.61 10.31
CA ILE A 93 -5.40 0.28 11.43
C ILE A 93 -5.45 -1.24 11.50
N ASN A 94 -5.50 -1.83 12.69
CA ASN A 94 -5.71 -3.27 12.87
C ASN A 94 -6.97 -3.74 12.11
N ASN A 95 -6.84 -3.98 10.81
CA ASN A 95 -7.90 -4.47 9.96
C ASN A 95 -8.13 -5.98 10.14
N VAL A 96 -7.31 -6.59 11.01
CA VAL A 96 -7.36 -8.02 11.30
C VAL A 96 -8.38 -8.27 12.42
N PHE A 97 -9.34 -9.11 12.17
CA PHE A 97 -10.24 -9.63 13.20
C PHE A 97 -9.48 -10.66 14.03
N GLU A 98 -8.85 -10.23 15.12
CA GLU A 98 -7.96 -11.06 15.95
C GLU A 98 -8.64 -12.32 16.51
N GLY A 99 -9.94 -12.27 16.73
CA GLY A 99 -10.74 -13.42 17.21
C GLY A 99 -11.03 -14.50 16.18
N LEU A 100 -10.80 -14.21 14.90
CA LEU A 100 -11.03 -15.10 13.76
C LEU A 100 -9.72 -15.75 13.28
N SER A 101 -9.84 -16.85 12.55
CA SER A 101 -8.71 -17.49 11.88
C SER A 101 -8.22 -16.67 10.68
N VAL A 102 -7.03 -16.97 10.15
CA VAL A 102 -6.50 -16.35 8.93
C VAL A 102 -7.49 -16.55 7.78
N ILE A 103 -7.96 -17.79 7.56
CA ILE A 103 -8.89 -18.10 6.47
C ILE A 103 -10.21 -17.33 6.60
N ASP A 104 -10.74 -17.18 7.82
CA ASP A 104 -11.99 -16.45 8.02
C ASP A 104 -11.83 -14.94 7.77
N ASN A 105 -10.67 -14.37 8.13
CA ASN A 105 -10.33 -12.98 7.78
C ASN A 105 -10.33 -12.78 6.27
N LEU A 106 -9.69 -13.67 5.51
CA LEU A 106 -9.61 -13.59 4.05
C LEU A 106 -10.98 -13.81 3.39
N ARG A 107 -11.80 -14.72 3.91
CA ARG A 107 -13.18 -14.90 3.43
C ARG A 107 -13.99 -13.62 3.56
N ILE A 108 -13.85 -12.87 4.66
CA ILE A 108 -14.52 -11.58 4.85
C ILE A 108 -14.07 -10.57 3.78
N ALA A 109 -12.76 -10.49 3.49
CA ALA A 109 -12.24 -9.63 2.44
C ALA A 109 -12.83 -9.98 1.06
N ARG A 110 -12.88 -11.28 0.72
CA ARG A 110 -13.47 -11.77 -0.55
C ARG A 110 -14.98 -11.52 -0.63
N ILE A 111 -15.72 -11.68 0.46
CA ILE A 111 -17.16 -11.36 0.51
C ILE A 111 -17.40 -9.86 0.25
N SER A 112 -16.56 -9.00 0.83
CA SER A 112 -16.63 -7.56 0.63
C SER A 112 -16.33 -7.18 -0.82
N HIS A 113 -15.33 -7.81 -1.42
CA HIS A 113 -14.97 -7.59 -2.83
C HIS A 113 -16.09 -7.98 -3.80
N ASN A 114 -16.69 -9.15 -3.60
CA ASN A 114 -17.72 -9.71 -4.49
C ASN A 114 -19.14 -9.12 -4.28
N ASP A 115 -19.27 -7.99 -3.57
CA ASP A 115 -20.57 -7.36 -3.23
C ASP A 115 -21.58 -8.29 -2.51
N ARG A 116 -21.09 -9.39 -1.92
CA ARG A 116 -21.90 -10.36 -1.17
C ARG A 116 -22.07 -9.98 0.31
N SER A 117 -21.70 -8.75 0.69
CA SER A 117 -21.73 -8.26 2.08
C SER A 117 -23.11 -8.32 2.76
N MET A 118 -24.19 -8.37 1.98
CA MET A 118 -25.56 -8.54 2.48
C MET A 118 -25.96 -10.03 2.66
N ASP A 119 -25.16 -10.98 2.20
CA ASP A 119 -25.44 -12.40 2.37
C ASP A 119 -24.75 -12.97 3.63
N LEU A 120 -25.37 -12.72 4.78
CA LEU A 120 -24.93 -13.30 6.06
C LEU A 120 -24.86 -14.85 6.04
N ARG A 121 -25.52 -15.50 5.07
CA ARG A 121 -25.45 -16.94 4.87
C ARG A 121 -24.17 -17.38 4.18
N ALA A 122 -23.56 -16.50 3.36
CA ALA A 122 -22.24 -16.75 2.76
C ALA A 122 -21.15 -16.74 3.84
N ILE A 123 -21.29 -15.91 4.88
CA ILE A 123 -20.38 -15.89 6.04
C ILE A 123 -20.57 -17.14 6.89
N ALA A 124 -21.82 -17.60 7.10
CA ALA A 124 -22.15 -18.74 7.95
C ALA A 124 -21.99 -20.11 7.25
N ARG A 125 -21.98 -20.16 5.92
CA ARG A 125 -21.72 -21.36 5.12
C ARG A 125 -20.40 -21.12 4.41
N SER A 126 -19.42 -22.01 4.67
CA SER A 126 -18.18 -22.03 3.90
C SER A 126 -18.52 -22.22 2.41
N ASP A 127 -18.66 -21.11 1.69
CA ASP A 127 -18.73 -21.12 0.23
C ASP A 127 -17.41 -21.70 -0.28
N PRO A 128 -17.42 -22.85 -0.96
CA PRO A 128 -16.19 -23.51 -1.39
C PRO A 128 -15.36 -22.66 -2.33
N GLU A 129 -16.00 -21.87 -3.20
CA GLU A 129 -15.34 -20.97 -4.15
C GLU A 129 -14.60 -19.85 -3.43
N LEU A 130 -15.28 -19.12 -2.54
CA LEU A 130 -14.65 -18.08 -1.71
C LEU A 130 -13.55 -18.62 -0.80
N THR A 131 -13.68 -19.87 -0.36
CA THR A 131 -12.67 -20.51 0.47
C THR A 131 -11.42 -20.82 -0.34
N GLU A 132 -11.57 -21.28 -1.58
CA GLU A 132 -10.41 -21.55 -2.44
C GLU A 132 -9.71 -20.28 -2.86
N GLU A 133 -10.45 -19.23 -3.27
CA GLU A 133 -9.88 -17.91 -3.53
C GLU A 133 -9.10 -17.36 -2.32
N ALA A 134 -9.65 -17.50 -1.10
CA ALA A 134 -8.96 -17.09 0.12
C ALA A 134 -7.69 -17.91 0.36
N ARG A 135 -7.68 -19.21 0.03
CA ARG A 135 -6.52 -20.07 0.17
C ARG A 135 -5.41 -19.75 -0.83
N GLU A 136 -5.75 -19.39 -2.06
CA GLU A 136 -4.78 -18.95 -3.05
C GLU A 136 -4.02 -17.72 -2.53
N ILE A 137 -4.73 -16.75 -1.93
CA ILE A 137 -4.09 -15.57 -1.33
C ILE A 137 -3.24 -15.95 -0.11
N ILE A 138 -3.70 -16.88 0.74
CA ILE A 138 -2.94 -17.38 1.89
C ILE A 138 -1.64 -18.05 1.45
N ASP A 139 -1.67 -18.78 0.33
CA ASP A 139 -0.50 -19.41 -0.25
C ASP A 139 0.50 -18.36 -0.77
N MET A 140 0.04 -17.30 -1.44
CA MET A 140 0.89 -16.20 -1.91
C MET A 140 1.66 -15.53 -0.76
N VAL A 141 1.04 -15.41 0.44
CA VAL A 141 1.71 -14.80 1.60
C VAL A 141 2.42 -15.82 2.52
N ASN A 142 2.56 -17.07 2.08
CA ASN A 142 3.21 -18.15 2.83
C ASN A 142 2.64 -18.39 4.23
N LEU A 143 1.29 -18.43 4.36
CA LEU A 143 0.57 -18.68 5.63
C LEU A 143 -0.29 -19.95 5.63
N ARG A 144 -0.11 -20.86 4.67
CA ARG A 144 -0.94 -22.07 4.53
C ARG A 144 -1.02 -22.92 5.78
N GLU A 145 0.10 -23.10 6.47
CA GLU A 145 0.16 -23.91 7.69
C GLU A 145 -0.56 -23.25 8.88
N LEU A 146 -0.83 -21.94 8.77
CA LEU A 146 -1.47 -21.12 9.79
C LEU A 146 -2.92 -20.74 9.44
N GLU A 147 -3.50 -21.28 8.35
CA GLU A 147 -4.81 -20.86 7.84
C GLU A 147 -5.93 -20.92 8.88
N GLU A 148 -5.91 -21.93 9.76
CA GLU A 148 -6.91 -22.13 10.83
C GLU A 148 -6.49 -21.46 12.17
N THR A 149 -5.31 -20.85 12.22
CA THR A 149 -4.82 -20.20 13.44
C THR A 149 -5.53 -18.86 13.63
N LYS A 150 -6.01 -18.60 14.85
CA LYS A 150 -6.55 -17.27 15.19
C LYS A 150 -5.49 -16.21 15.07
N CYS A 151 -5.82 -15.09 14.46
CA CYS A 151 -4.88 -14.01 14.22
C CYS A 151 -4.29 -13.40 15.53
N ALA A 152 -5.03 -13.48 16.65
CA ALA A 152 -4.50 -13.12 17.96
C ALA A 152 -3.24 -13.91 18.37
N ASN A 153 -3.08 -15.15 17.89
CA ASN A 153 -2.01 -16.08 18.25
C ASN A 153 -0.82 -16.05 17.26
N LEU A 154 -0.89 -15.25 16.22
CA LEU A 154 0.17 -15.11 15.23
C LEU A 154 1.34 -14.27 15.78
N SER A 155 2.53 -14.52 15.26
CA SER A 155 3.68 -13.62 15.43
C SER A 155 3.39 -12.24 14.83
N HIS A 156 4.22 -11.23 15.19
CA HIS A 156 4.06 -9.90 14.59
C HIS A 156 4.26 -9.94 13.07
N GLY A 157 5.28 -10.62 12.60
CA GLY A 157 5.54 -10.78 11.16
C GLY A 157 4.41 -11.49 10.41
N ASP A 158 3.83 -12.56 11.00
CA ASP A 158 2.70 -13.26 10.37
C ASP A 158 1.43 -12.40 10.35
N LYS A 159 1.19 -11.57 11.38
CA LYS A 159 0.09 -10.59 11.36
C LYS A 159 0.27 -9.60 10.21
N ARG A 160 1.49 -9.13 9.96
CA ARG A 160 1.79 -8.25 8.81
C ARG A 160 1.52 -8.93 7.47
N LYS A 161 1.87 -10.22 7.33
CA LYS A 161 1.51 -10.99 6.14
C LYS A 161 -0.01 -11.11 5.95
N VAL A 162 -0.78 -11.29 7.03
CA VAL A 162 -2.25 -11.28 6.98
C VAL A 162 -2.78 -9.93 6.50
N GLU A 163 -2.18 -8.81 6.92
CA GLU A 163 -2.58 -7.46 6.47
C GLU A 163 -2.32 -7.26 4.96
N VAL A 164 -1.18 -7.75 4.45
CA VAL A 164 -0.92 -7.80 2.98
C VAL A 164 -1.97 -8.67 2.29
N ALA A 165 -2.22 -9.87 2.81
CA ALA A 165 -3.21 -10.78 2.26
C ALA A 165 -4.62 -10.17 2.21
N LEU A 166 -5.03 -9.43 3.25
CA LEU A 166 -6.32 -8.71 3.28
C LEU A 166 -6.40 -7.63 2.20
N ALA A 167 -5.31 -6.91 1.95
CA ALA A 167 -5.24 -5.94 0.87
C ALA A 167 -5.40 -6.63 -0.49
N LEU A 168 -4.66 -7.72 -0.73
CA LEU A 168 -4.77 -8.54 -1.94
C LEU A 168 -6.17 -9.17 -2.10
N GLY A 169 -6.82 -9.52 -0.97
CA GLY A 169 -8.18 -10.08 -0.94
C GLY A 169 -9.24 -9.18 -1.58
N THR A 170 -8.93 -7.92 -1.82
CA THR A 170 -9.79 -6.99 -2.55
C THR A 170 -9.46 -6.91 -4.05
N ASP A 171 -8.57 -7.76 -4.54
CA ASP A 171 -8.12 -7.81 -5.94
C ASP A 171 -7.66 -6.42 -6.47
N PRO A 172 -6.64 -5.80 -5.86
CA PRO A 172 -6.25 -4.42 -6.17
C PRO A 172 -5.37 -4.34 -7.41
N THR A 173 -5.44 -3.20 -8.13
CA THR A 173 -4.42 -2.79 -9.11
C THR A 173 -3.24 -2.11 -8.43
N VAL A 174 -3.51 -1.42 -7.30
CA VAL A 174 -2.48 -0.74 -6.50
C VAL A 174 -2.65 -1.07 -5.02
N VAL A 175 -1.57 -1.49 -4.37
CA VAL A 175 -1.50 -1.67 -2.91
C VAL A 175 -0.57 -0.63 -2.31
N LEU A 176 -1.10 0.17 -1.38
CA LEU A 176 -0.32 1.08 -0.56
C LEU A 176 0.12 0.37 0.72
N LEU A 177 1.43 0.22 0.95
CA LEU A 177 2.01 -0.35 2.16
C LEU A 177 2.65 0.76 3.00
N ASP A 178 2.18 0.92 4.23
CA ASP A 178 2.65 1.98 5.15
C ASP A 178 3.59 1.35 6.19
N GLU A 179 4.91 1.49 5.97
CA GLU A 179 5.98 0.93 6.81
C GLU A 179 5.83 -0.59 7.03
N PRO A 180 5.84 -1.40 5.95
CA PRO A 180 5.58 -2.84 6.04
C PRO A 180 6.56 -3.59 6.95
N THR A 181 7.78 -3.08 7.16
CA THR A 181 8.81 -3.72 7.96
C THR A 181 8.94 -3.16 9.38
N ALA A 182 8.09 -2.19 9.76
CA ALA A 182 8.17 -1.55 11.07
C ALA A 182 8.06 -2.55 12.24
N GLY A 183 9.05 -2.52 13.14
CA GLY A 183 9.10 -3.37 14.32
C GLY A 183 9.58 -4.80 14.08
N MET A 184 10.04 -5.12 12.87
CA MET A 184 10.62 -6.41 12.50
C MET A 184 12.11 -6.47 12.83
N ASN A 185 12.62 -7.67 13.10
CA ASN A 185 14.05 -7.93 13.11
C ASN A 185 14.58 -8.12 11.67
N ALA A 186 15.91 -8.08 11.48
CA ALA A 186 16.52 -8.14 10.14
C ALA A 186 16.05 -9.34 9.30
N SER A 187 15.93 -10.54 9.90
CA SER A 187 15.46 -11.74 9.20
C SER A 187 13.97 -11.69 8.84
N GLU A 188 13.14 -11.02 9.62
CA GLU A 188 11.73 -10.80 9.30
C GLU A 188 11.58 -9.76 8.20
N THR A 189 12.38 -8.68 8.26
CA THR A 189 12.45 -7.65 7.22
C THR A 189 12.81 -8.25 5.87
N GLU A 190 13.88 -9.04 5.80
CA GLU A 190 14.31 -9.71 4.57
C GLU A 190 13.20 -10.57 3.96
N ARG A 191 12.51 -11.38 4.79
CA ARG A 191 11.37 -12.20 4.33
C ARG A 191 10.17 -11.37 3.86
N MET A 192 9.93 -10.20 4.45
CA MET A 192 8.86 -9.31 4.02
C MET A 192 9.20 -8.66 2.67
N VAL A 193 10.44 -8.26 2.47
CA VAL A 193 10.95 -7.74 1.18
C VAL A 193 10.82 -8.80 0.09
N GLU A 194 11.30 -10.03 0.35
CA GLU A 194 11.15 -11.16 -0.58
C GLU A 194 9.67 -11.42 -0.90
N LEU A 195 8.81 -11.45 0.12
CA LEU A 195 7.38 -11.69 -0.06
C LEU A 195 6.72 -10.64 -0.99
N VAL A 196 7.00 -9.35 -0.78
CA VAL A 196 6.42 -8.29 -1.62
C VAL A 196 6.91 -8.42 -3.06
N ARG A 197 8.20 -8.71 -3.28
CA ARG A 197 8.75 -8.97 -4.62
C ARG A 197 8.14 -10.19 -5.29
N ASP A 198 8.00 -11.30 -4.56
CA ASP A 198 7.40 -12.52 -5.08
C ASP A 198 5.94 -12.28 -5.53
N ILE A 199 5.19 -11.48 -4.77
CA ILE A 199 3.80 -11.13 -5.12
C ILE A 199 3.77 -10.22 -6.35
N ASP A 200 4.65 -9.22 -6.41
CA ASP A 200 4.77 -8.30 -7.54
C ASP A 200 5.08 -9.06 -8.85
N GLU A 201 6.02 -10.02 -8.81
CA GLU A 201 6.35 -10.87 -9.96
C GLU A 201 5.23 -11.84 -10.39
N GLN A 202 4.36 -12.25 -9.44
CA GLN A 202 3.30 -13.24 -9.70
C GLN A 202 1.95 -12.63 -10.04
N THR A 203 1.77 -11.33 -9.84
CA THR A 203 0.48 -10.65 -10.00
C THR A 203 0.63 -9.36 -10.79
N ASP A 204 -0.48 -8.83 -11.30
CA ASP A 204 -0.53 -7.50 -11.93
C ASP A 204 -0.76 -6.38 -10.90
N THR A 205 -0.42 -6.63 -9.62
CA THR A 205 -0.61 -5.68 -8.52
C THR A 205 0.63 -4.82 -8.33
N THR A 206 0.48 -3.52 -8.46
CA THR A 206 1.56 -2.53 -8.24
C THR A 206 1.68 -2.18 -6.76
N PHE A 207 2.89 -2.17 -6.24
CA PHE A 207 3.15 -1.78 -4.85
C PHE A 207 3.71 -0.36 -4.74
N VAL A 208 3.09 0.42 -3.87
CA VAL A 208 3.61 1.71 -3.43
C VAL A 208 3.82 1.65 -1.93
N LEU A 209 5.03 1.93 -1.45
CA LEU A 209 5.33 1.77 -0.02
C LEU A 209 6.02 3.01 0.58
N THR A 210 5.81 3.21 1.88
CA THR A 210 6.64 4.13 2.67
C THR A 210 7.57 3.31 3.55
N GLU A 211 8.82 3.73 3.67
CA GLU A 211 9.80 3.14 4.57
C GLU A 211 10.78 4.19 5.08
N HIS A 212 11.39 3.92 6.21
CA HIS A 212 12.42 4.76 6.82
C HIS A 212 13.81 4.12 6.75
N ASP A 213 13.88 2.81 6.61
CA ASP A 213 15.12 2.07 6.48
C ASP A 213 15.58 2.08 5.02
N MET A 214 16.70 2.77 4.76
CA MET A 214 17.25 2.90 3.43
C MET A 214 17.74 1.56 2.85
N GLU A 215 18.17 0.61 3.69
CA GLU A 215 18.57 -0.72 3.21
C GLU A 215 17.34 -1.45 2.62
N VAL A 216 16.19 -1.34 3.29
CA VAL A 216 14.92 -1.89 2.80
C VAL A 216 14.50 -1.20 1.50
N VAL A 217 14.50 0.15 1.49
CA VAL A 217 14.12 0.94 0.31
C VAL A 217 14.96 0.56 -0.91
N LEU A 218 16.29 0.54 -0.76
CA LEU A 218 17.22 0.18 -1.85
C LEU A 218 17.11 -1.29 -2.25
N GLY A 219 16.70 -2.15 -1.30
CA GLY A 219 16.51 -3.58 -1.52
C GLY A 219 15.23 -3.95 -2.25
N ILE A 220 14.16 -3.15 -2.17
CA ILE A 220 12.83 -3.49 -2.69
C ILE A 220 12.41 -2.65 -3.90
N SER A 221 12.88 -1.41 -4.02
CA SER A 221 12.31 -0.44 -4.95
C SER A 221 12.97 -0.46 -6.32
N ASP A 222 12.17 -0.35 -7.36
CA ASP A 222 12.60 -0.02 -8.71
C ASP A 222 12.63 1.49 -8.92
N ARG A 223 11.75 2.20 -8.22
CA ARG A 223 11.62 3.66 -8.27
C ARG A 223 11.43 4.25 -6.88
N ILE A 224 12.02 5.42 -6.66
CA ILE A 224 11.95 6.15 -5.38
C ILE A 224 11.48 7.57 -5.63
N LEU A 225 10.44 7.97 -4.91
CA LEU A 225 9.95 9.34 -4.80
C LEU A 225 10.40 9.93 -3.47
N VAL A 226 11.06 11.07 -3.49
CA VAL A 226 11.55 11.73 -2.28
C VAL A 226 10.72 12.98 -2.01
N LEU A 227 10.04 13.00 -0.87
CA LEU A 227 9.32 14.17 -0.37
C LEU A 227 10.17 14.89 0.68
N ASP A 228 10.17 16.23 0.61
CA ASP A 228 10.68 17.10 1.65
C ASP A 228 9.80 18.35 1.77
N ASN A 229 9.39 18.70 3.00
CA ASN A 229 8.54 19.87 3.29
C ASN A 229 7.28 19.96 2.40
N GLY A 230 6.69 18.84 2.03
CA GLY A 230 5.49 18.73 1.20
C GLY A 230 5.75 18.73 -0.30
N GLU A 231 6.98 18.96 -0.75
CA GLU A 231 7.37 18.98 -2.16
C GLU A 231 8.02 17.65 -2.59
N LEU A 232 7.88 17.31 -3.88
CA LEU A 232 8.65 16.23 -4.50
C LEU A 232 10.02 16.79 -4.90
N ILE A 233 11.09 16.33 -4.25
CA ILE A 233 12.46 16.83 -4.50
C ILE A 233 13.29 15.91 -5.40
N ALA A 234 12.92 14.64 -5.51
CA ALA A 234 13.54 13.69 -6.43
C ALA A 234 12.55 12.58 -6.82
N ASP A 235 12.73 12.03 -8.02
CA ASP A 235 11.99 10.95 -8.63
C ASP A 235 12.91 10.21 -9.59
N GLY A 236 13.15 8.93 -9.36
CA GLY A 236 14.06 8.14 -10.19
C GLY A 236 14.40 6.78 -9.59
N THR A 237 15.34 6.10 -10.23
CA THR A 237 15.90 4.84 -9.74
C THR A 237 16.65 5.03 -8.41
N PRO A 238 16.86 3.96 -7.62
CA PRO A 238 17.65 4.05 -6.39
C PRO A 238 19.00 4.74 -6.58
N ASP A 239 19.75 4.42 -7.65
CA ASP A 239 21.05 5.00 -7.93
C ASP A 239 20.97 6.51 -8.24
N GLU A 240 19.98 6.94 -9.02
CA GLU A 240 19.75 8.35 -9.34
C GLU A 240 19.40 9.17 -8.10
N VAL A 241 18.52 8.62 -7.25
CA VAL A 241 18.10 9.28 -6.00
C VAL A 241 19.27 9.40 -5.03
N MET A 242 20.08 8.34 -4.87
CA MET A 242 21.27 8.38 -4.00
C MET A 242 22.37 9.32 -4.49
N ALA A 243 22.43 9.59 -5.79
CA ALA A 243 23.36 10.56 -6.38
C ALA A 243 22.88 12.02 -6.27
N ASN A 244 21.60 12.25 -5.95
CA ASN A 244 20.99 13.58 -5.92
C ASN A 244 21.45 14.40 -4.71
N GLU A 245 22.02 15.61 -4.96
CA GLU A 245 22.51 16.48 -3.90
C GLU A 245 21.39 17.00 -2.97
N ARG A 246 20.22 17.34 -3.50
CA ARG A 246 19.06 17.79 -2.69
C ARG A 246 18.60 16.70 -1.72
N VAL A 247 18.60 15.43 -2.15
CA VAL A 247 18.27 14.29 -1.29
C VAL A 247 19.29 14.15 -0.18
N ARG A 248 20.60 14.25 -0.50
CA ARG A 248 21.65 14.19 0.52
C ARG A 248 21.52 15.31 1.54
N GLU A 249 21.26 16.54 1.11
CA GLU A 249 21.05 17.68 2.00
C GLU A 249 19.84 17.48 2.92
N ALA A 250 18.70 16.98 2.40
CA ALA A 250 17.50 16.73 3.18
C ALA A 250 17.70 15.67 4.27
N TYR A 251 18.52 14.64 3.99
CA TYR A 251 18.82 13.57 4.95
C TYR A 251 20.01 13.89 5.86
N LEU A 252 21.04 14.60 5.39
CA LEU A 252 22.24 14.96 6.18
C LEU A 252 22.07 16.29 6.92
N GLY A 253 21.21 17.19 6.44
CA GLY A 253 20.93 18.49 7.07
C GLY A 253 20.12 18.42 8.37
N GLY A 254 19.58 17.25 8.73
CA GLY A 254 18.79 17.02 9.96
C GLY A 254 19.61 16.66 11.19
N GLU A 255 20.93 16.52 11.10
CA GLU A 255 21.86 16.22 12.21
C GLU A 255 22.72 17.43 12.62
N ALA A 256 22.13 18.61 12.71
CA ALA A 256 22.80 19.79 13.25
C ALA A 256 22.08 20.35 14.48
#